data_1825487acc7866de8c797484b79ab494
#
_entry.id   1825487acc7866de8c797484b79ab494
#
_cell.length_a   1.000
_cell.length_b   1.000
_cell.length_c   1.000
_cell.angle_alpha   90.00
_cell.angle_beta   90.00
_cell.angle_gamma   90.00
#
_symmetry.space_group_name_H-M   'P 1'
#
loop_
_entity.id
_entity.type
_entity.pdbx_description
1 polymer ?
#
loop_
_entity_poly.entity_id
_entity_poly.type
_entity_poly.pdbx_seq_one_letter_code
_entity_poly.pdbx_strand_id
1 'polypeptide(L)'
;SWSRGLGDVYKRQLNILMLGYMSEESIKQSLKTNEVTFFSRSKQRLWVKGETSGNKLIIDNIELDCDKDALLIKATPKGPTCHLGTESCFRVKDNLNINIFEKLESIIEDRKNSQLNNSYVASLFTKGIKEIAKKVTEEAGETSISAVSNDGRVIDESADLVFHLLVLLNASGFKMRDVMNELIKRSSN
;
A
#
# COMPACT_ATOMS: atom_id res chain seq x y z
N SER A 1 -17.85 8.45 -31.93
CA SER A 1 -18.13 8.55 -30.49
C SER A 1 -16.84 8.36 -29.72
N TRP A 2 -16.33 9.44 -29.14
CA TRP A 2 -15.11 9.41 -28.36
C TRP A 2 -15.48 8.94 -26.94
N SER A 3 -15.11 7.72 -26.58
CA SER A 3 -15.21 7.29 -25.19
C SER A 3 -14.19 8.08 -24.36
N ARG A 4 -14.67 8.87 -23.43
CA ARG A 4 -13.87 9.62 -22.46
C ARG A 4 -13.49 8.70 -21.30
N GLY A 5 -12.70 7.66 -21.58
CA GLY A 5 -12.19 6.82 -20.49
C GLY A 5 -11.05 7.54 -19.77
N LEU A 6 -11.27 7.98 -18.55
CA LEU A 6 -10.23 8.37 -17.61
C LEU A 6 -9.72 7.10 -16.92
N GLY A 7 -8.45 6.76 -17.10
CA GLY A 7 -7.83 5.64 -16.44
C GLY A 7 -7.00 6.12 -15.24
N ASP A 8 -7.45 5.86 -14.03
CA ASP A 8 -6.65 6.04 -12.82
C ASP A 8 -5.83 4.78 -12.55
N VAL A 9 -4.51 4.94 -12.37
CA VAL A 9 -3.61 3.84 -12.09
C VAL A 9 -3.20 3.88 -10.63
N TYR A 10 -3.52 2.81 -9.91
CA TYR A 10 -3.17 2.63 -8.50
C TYR A 10 -2.08 1.57 -8.33
N LYS A 11 -1.15 1.81 -7.43
CA LYS A 11 -0.28 0.78 -6.86
C LYS A 11 -1.12 -0.12 -5.93
N ARG A 12 -0.69 -1.38 -5.68
CA ARG A 12 -1.32 -2.31 -4.68
C ARG A 12 -1.73 -1.66 -3.36
N GLN A 13 -1.18 -0.50 -3.06
CA GLN A 13 -1.30 0.28 -1.82
C GLN A 13 -2.30 1.44 -1.93
N LEU A 14 -3.23 1.47 -2.90
CA LEU A 14 -4.24 2.52 -3.11
C LEU A 14 -3.66 3.94 -3.37
N ASN A 15 -2.37 4.08 -3.67
CA ASN A 15 -1.81 5.36 -4.07
C ASN A 15 -2.09 5.63 -5.54
N ILE A 16 -2.72 6.77 -5.84
CA ILE A 16 -2.88 7.23 -7.23
C ILE A 16 -1.49 7.48 -7.81
N LEU A 17 -1.14 6.76 -8.88
CA LEU A 17 0.15 6.91 -9.53
C LEU A 17 0.11 7.98 -10.61
N MET A 18 -0.87 7.94 -11.47
CA MET A 18 -1.08 8.89 -12.56
C MET A 18 -2.50 8.78 -13.13
N LEU A 19 -2.87 9.79 -13.92
CA LEU A 19 -4.09 9.85 -14.70
C LEU A 19 -3.70 9.86 -16.17
N GLY A 20 -4.45 9.17 -17.02
CA GLY A 20 -4.22 9.17 -18.48
C GLY A 20 -5.50 8.90 -19.24
N TYR A 21 -5.47 9.15 -20.57
CA TYR A 21 -6.58 8.84 -21.46
C TYR A 21 -6.35 7.52 -22.16
N MET A 22 -7.41 6.74 -22.33
CA MET A 22 -7.36 5.49 -23.04
C MET A 22 -8.36 5.49 -24.20
N SER A 23 -7.98 4.88 -25.32
CA SER A 23 -8.84 4.52 -26.43
C SER A 23 -9.12 3.02 -26.39
N GLU A 24 -10.07 2.54 -27.18
CA GLU A 24 -10.36 1.12 -27.31
C GLU A 24 -9.10 0.33 -27.70
N GLU A 25 -8.29 0.86 -28.63
CA GLU A 25 -7.03 0.24 -29.04
C GLU A 25 -6.00 0.21 -27.91
N SER A 26 -5.92 1.26 -27.09
CA SER A 26 -5.00 1.28 -25.95
C SER A 26 -5.39 0.28 -24.87
N ILE A 27 -6.70 0.09 -24.66
CA ILE A 27 -7.22 -0.94 -23.73
C ILE A 27 -6.88 -2.34 -24.28
N LYS A 28 -7.16 -2.62 -25.56
CA LYS A 28 -6.82 -3.90 -26.19
C LYS A 28 -5.32 -4.19 -26.11
N GLN A 29 -4.48 -3.19 -26.34
CA GLN A 29 -3.03 -3.33 -26.22
C GLN A 29 -2.62 -3.60 -24.78
N SER A 30 -3.17 -2.87 -23.82
CA SER A 30 -2.89 -3.07 -22.40
C SER A 30 -3.21 -4.50 -21.95
N LEU A 31 -4.38 -5.01 -22.35
CA LEU A 31 -4.79 -6.39 -22.05
C LEU A 31 -3.88 -7.44 -22.73
N LYS A 32 -3.42 -7.16 -23.95
CA LYS A 32 -2.54 -8.07 -24.70
C LYS A 32 -1.13 -8.14 -24.12
N THR A 33 -0.59 -7.01 -23.69
CA THR A 33 0.81 -6.91 -23.24
C THR A 33 0.97 -6.98 -21.73
N ASN A 34 -0.12 -6.87 -20.99
CA ASN A 34 -0.14 -6.70 -19.54
C ASN A 34 0.60 -5.43 -19.07
N GLU A 35 0.80 -4.45 -19.95
CA GLU A 35 1.46 -3.17 -19.67
C GLU A 35 0.48 -2.02 -19.94
N VAL A 36 0.42 -1.02 -19.03
CA VAL A 36 -0.49 0.11 -19.20
C VAL A 36 -0.13 0.92 -20.43
N THR A 37 -1.03 0.95 -21.38
CA THR A 37 -0.95 1.72 -22.61
C THR A 37 -2.02 2.80 -22.62
N PHE A 38 -1.63 4.05 -22.80
CA PHE A 38 -2.51 5.20 -22.90
C PHE A 38 -2.68 5.66 -24.34
N PHE A 39 -3.63 6.56 -24.56
CA PHE A 39 -3.76 7.32 -25.79
C PHE A 39 -3.30 8.78 -25.59
N SER A 40 -2.27 9.19 -26.30
CA SER A 40 -1.80 10.58 -26.27
C SER A 40 -2.66 11.45 -27.17
N ARG A 41 -3.48 12.33 -26.58
CA ARG A 41 -4.33 13.27 -27.34
C ARG A 41 -3.52 14.29 -28.11
N SER A 42 -2.40 14.75 -27.59
CA SER A 42 -1.54 15.74 -28.26
C SER A 42 -0.76 15.17 -29.43
N LYS A 43 -0.32 13.90 -29.31
CA LYS A 43 0.45 13.21 -30.35
C LYS A 43 -0.40 12.28 -31.23
N GLN A 44 -1.69 12.12 -30.90
CA GLN A 44 -2.64 11.26 -31.64
C GLN A 44 -2.10 9.84 -31.86
N ARG A 45 -1.47 9.24 -30.83
CA ARG A 45 -0.92 7.89 -30.89
C ARG A 45 -1.06 7.13 -29.57
N LEU A 46 -0.92 5.83 -29.66
CA LEU A 46 -0.75 4.99 -28.48
C LEU A 46 0.60 5.30 -27.80
N TRP A 47 0.59 5.21 -26.48
CA TRP A 47 1.75 5.45 -25.65
C TRP A 47 1.81 4.43 -24.52
N VAL A 48 2.79 3.52 -24.59
CA VAL A 48 3.05 2.57 -23.52
C VAL A 48 3.75 3.30 -22.38
N LYS A 49 3.20 3.23 -21.18
CA LYS A 49 3.84 3.86 -20.01
C LYS A 49 5.21 3.26 -19.80
N GLY A 50 6.23 4.12 -19.81
CA GLY A 50 7.62 3.70 -19.67
C GLY A 50 8.31 3.30 -20.99
N GLU A 51 7.71 3.56 -22.16
CA GLU A 51 8.31 3.24 -23.47
C GLU A 51 9.70 3.83 -23.66
N THR A 52 9.99 5.00 -23.07
CA THR A 52 11.28 5.68 -23.15
C THR A 52 12.12 5.49 -21.90
N SER A 53 11.50 5.53 -20.72
CA SER A 53 12.21 5.51 -19.43
C SER A 53 12.49 4.10 -18.88
N GLY A 54 11.82 3.08 -19.42
CA GLY A 54 11.82 1.72 -18.85
C GLY A 54 10.91 1.56 -17.62
N ASN A 55 10.40 2.65 -17.06
CA ASN A 55 9.53 2.65 -15.87
C ASN A 55 8.08 2.27 -16.24
N LYS A 56 7.86 1.01 -16.52
CA LYS A 56 6.58 0.46 -16.94
C LYS A 56 5.61 0.29 -15.76
N LEU A 57 4.33 0.21 -16.06
CA LEU A 57 3.25 -0.15 -15.15
C LEU A 57 2.69 -1.51 -15.59
N ILE A 58 2.89 -2.53 -14.77
CA ILE A 58 2.37 -3.87 -15.03
C ILE A 58 0.98 -3.97 -14.43
N ILE A 59 0.02 -4.41 -15.22
CA ILE A 59 -1.39 -4.47 -14.84
C ILE A 59 -1.61 -5.64 -13.90
N ASP A 60 -2.19 -5.35 -12.72
CA ASP A 60 -2.65 -6.36 -11.77
C ASP A 60 -4.15 -6.61 -11.93
N ASN A 61 -4.94 -5.55 -12.17
CA ASN A 61 -6.39 -5.63 -12.40
C ASN A 61 -6.90 -4.40 -13.12
N ILE A 62 -8.03 -4.53 -13.84
CA ILE A 62 -8.77 -3.44 -14.50
C ILE A 62 -10.24 -3.55 -14.11
N GLU A 63 -10.82 -2.46 -13.65
CA GLU A 63 -12.21 -2.35 -13.26
C GLU A 63 -12.85 -1.17 -14.00
N LEU A 64 -14.11 -1.34 -14.44
CA LEU A 64 -14.93 -0.26 -14.96
C LEU A 64 -15.70 0.39 -13.81
N ASP A 65 -15.91 1.69 -13.90
CA ASP A 65 -16.83 2.37 -13.00
C ASP A 65 -18.31 2.07 -13.33
N CYS A 66 -19.24 2.67 -12.57
CA CYS A 66 -20.66 2.31 -12.62
C CYS A 66 -21.35 2.71 -13.95
N ASP A 67 -20.94 3.78 -14.61
CA ASP A 67 -21.49 4.27 -15.89
C ASP A 67 -20.57 3.96 -17.08
N LYS A 68 -19.46 3.27 -16.85
CA LYS A 68 -18.53 2.72 -17.85
C LYS A 68 -17.80 3.78 -18.67
N ASP A 69 -17.57 4.94 -18.10
CA ASP A 69 -16.82 6.01 -18.73
C ASP A 69 -15.41 6.18 -18.16
N ALA A 70 -15.08 5.52 -17.05
CA ALA A 70 -13.76 5.50 -16.44
C ALA A 70 -13.25 4.07 -16.16
N LEU A 71 -11.92 3.93 -16.16
CA LEU A 71 -11.22 2.69 -15.85
C LEU A 71 -10.32 2.89 -14.63
N LEU A 72 -10.51 2.04 -13.64
CA LEU A 72 -9.59 1.88 -12.53
C LEU A 72 -8.58 0.78 -12.87
N ILE A 73 -7.31 1.16 -13.02
CA ILE A 73 -6.24 0.19 -13.30
C ILE A 73 -5.36 0.05 -12.07
N LYS A 74 -5.39 -1.12 -11.45
CA LYS A 74 -4.42 -1.51 -10.44
C LYS A 74 -3.16 -2.01 -11.13
N ALA A 75 -2.00 -1.41 -10.80
CA ALA A 75 -0.76 -1.77 -11.47
C ALA A 75 0.43 -1.74 -10.51
N THR A 76 1.39 -2.63 -10.79
CA THR A 76 2.70 -2.68 -10.12
C THR A 76 3.73 -1.89 -10.94
N PRO A 77 4.28 -0.77 -10.42
CA PRO A 77 5.29 0.01 -11.12
C PRO A 77 6.65 -0.69 -11.09
N LYS A 78 7.39 -0.60 -12.22
CA LYS A 78 8.77 -1.07 -12.37
C LYS A 78 9.80 0.06 -12.21
N GLY A 79 9.45 1.09 -11.44
CA GLY A 79 10.28 2.27 -11.18
C GLY A 79 9.41 3.50 -10.96
N PRO A 80 10.00 4.68 -10.83
CA PRO A 80 9.28 5.93 -10.64
C PRO A 80 8.26 6.17 -11.73
N THR A 81 7.00 6.46 -11.36
CA THR A 81 5.94 6.67 -12.36
C THR A 81 6.03 8.07 -12.97
N CYS A 82 6.38 9.08 -12.18
CA CYS A 82 6.47 10.45 -12.66
C CYS A 82 7.77 10.69 -13.45
N HIS A 83 7.69 11.55 -14.47
CA HIS A 83 8.86 12.00 -15.24
C HIS A 83 9.87 12.82 -14.39
N LEU A 84 9.45 13.32 -13.23
CA LEU A 84 10.32 13.99 -12.25
C LEU A 84 11.05 13.01 -11.32
N GLY A 85 10.93 11.70 -11.55
CA GLY A 85 11.57 10.67 -10.72
C GLY A 85 10.83 10.34 -9.42
N THR A 86 9.61 10.86 -9.21
CA THR A 86 8.77 10.55 -8.05
C THR A 86 7.89 9.33 -8.31
N GLU A 87 7.45 8.64 -7.24
CA GLU A 87 6.59 7.47 -7.35
C GLU A 87 5.24 7.78 -8.00
N SER A 88 4.69 8.98 -7.77
CA SER A 88 3.40 9.45 -8.27
C SER A 88 3.53 10.79 -8.98
N CYS A 89 2.67 11.04 -9.96
CA CYS A 89 2.48 12.36 -10.57
C CYS A 89 1.75 13.34 -9.66
N PHE A 90 1.11 12.85 -8.61
CA PHE A 90 0.38 13.65 -7.63
C PHE A 90 1.24 13.83 -6.38
N ARG A 91 1.44 15.10 -5.97
CA ARG A 91 2.08 15.43 -4.70
C ARG A 91 1.01 15.42 -3.61
N VAL A 92 0.79 14.26 -3.01
CA VAL A 92 -0.03 14.19 -1.79
C VAL A 92 0.86 14.64 -0.63
N LYS A 93 0.65 15.86 -0.14
CA LYS A 93 1.42 16.42 0.98
C LYS A 93 1.06 15.78 2.32
N ASP A 94 -0.14 15.29 2.46
CA ASP A 94 -0.62 14.62 3.67
C ASP A 94 -0.69 13.12 3.40
N ASN A 95 0.43 12.48 3.62
CA ASN A 95 0.50 11.02 3.71
C ASN A 95 -0.20 10.57 5.02
N LEU A 96 -1.51 10.57 5.03
CA LEU A 96 -2.21 9.53 5.76
C LEU A 96 -1.85 8.23 5.01
N ASN A 97 -0.68 7.71 5.35
CA ASN A 97 -0.15 6.47 4.78
C ASN A 97 -1.02 5.33 5.31
N ILE A 98 -2.15 5.08 4.63
CA ILE A 98 -2.91 3.83 4.79
C ILE A 98 -1.95 2.62 4.62
N ASN A 99 -0.83 2.85 3.96
CA ASN A 99 0.25 1.89 3.75
C ASN A 99 1.30 1.82 4.85
N ILE A 100 1.18 2.56 5.94
CA ILE A 100 2.16 2.46 7.02
C ILE A 100 2.23 1.02 7.55
N PHE A 101 1.11 0.33 7.64
CA PHE A 101 1.05 -1.05 8.11
C PHE A 101 1.82 -2.00 7.19
N GLU A 102 1.59 -1.94 5.87
CA GLU A 102 2.31 -2.79 4.92
C GLU A 102 3.82 -2.49 4.91
N LYS A 103 4.20 -1.21 5.03
CA LYS A 103 5.60 -0.81 5.15
C LYS A 103 6.24 -1.35 6.43
N LEU A 104 5.55 -1.24 7.56
CA LEU A 104 6.02 -1.77 8.84
C LEU A 104 6.10 -3.30 8.81
N GLU A 105 5.11 -3.99 8.23
CA GLU A 105 5.12 -5.44 8.04
C GLU A 105 6.33 -5.89 7.21
N SER A 106 6.65 -5.17 6.11
CA SER A 106 7.85 -5.46 5.32
C SER A 106 9.14 -5.28 6.14
N ILE A 107 9.24 -4.20 6.90
CA ILE A 107 10.40 -3.95 7.76
C ILE A 107 10.51 -5.02 8.86
N ILE A 108 9.40 -5.45 9.44
CA ILE A 108 9.36 -6.51 10.46
C ILE A 108 9.86 -7.84 9.86
N GLU A 109 9.36 -8.21 8.66
CA GLU A 109 9.78 -9.44 7.98
C GLU A 109 11.26 -9.40 7.59
N ASP A 110 11.75 -8.28 7.07
CA ASP A 110 13.17 -8.10 6.73
C ASP A 110 14.06 -8.24 7.98
N ARG A 111 13.66 -7.66 9.09
CA ARG A 111 14.40 -7.73 10.37
C ARG A 111 14.35 -9.11 11.01
N LYS A 112 13.23 -9.82 10.90
CA LYS A 112 13.08 -11.21 11.34
C LYS A 112 14.07 -12.13 10.61
N ASN A 113 14.24 -11.92 9.30
CA ASN A 113 15.10 -12.73 8.45
C ASN A 113 16.57 -12.25 8.43
N SER A 114 16.85 -11.06 8.97
CA SER A 114 18.21 -10.51 8.99
C SER A 114 19.03 -11.15 10.11
N GLN A 115 20.26 -11.60 9.77
CA GLN A 115 21.26 -12.06 10.76
C GLN A 115 21.91 -10.90 11.54
N LEU A 116 21.37 -9.68 11.46
CA LEU A 116 21.89 -8.52 12.16
C LEU A 116 21.58 -8.63 13.66
N ASN A 117 22.55 -9.01 14.45
CA ASN A 117 22.49 -9.22 15.91
C ASN A 117 22.06 -7.98 16.73
N ASN A 118 21.82 -6.82 16.13
CA ASN A 118 21.48 -5.56 16.81
C ASN A 118 20.06 -5.07 16.56
N SER A 119 19.15 -5.88 15.99
CA SER A 119 17.77 -5.47 15.78
C SER A 119 16.89 -5.87 16.95
N TYR A 120 16.18 -4.90 17.56
CA TYR A 120 15.16 -5.13 18.57
C TYR A 120 14.12 -6.16 18.11
N VAL A 121 13.62 -6.02 16.88
CA VAL A 121 12.64 -6.96 16.28
C VAL A 121 13.22 -8.37 16.21
N ALA A 122 14.46 -8.53 15.70
CA ALA A 122 15.12 -9.84 15.66
C ALA A 122 15.23 -10.46 17.05
N SER A 123 15.54 -9.66 18.08
CA SER A 123 15.61 -10.14 19.47
C SER A 123 14.26 -10.63 19.99
N LEU A 124 13.15 -9.98 19.62
CA LEU A 124 11.81 -10.42 19.98
C LEU A 124 11.47 -11.78 19.34
N PHE A 125 11.77 -11.97 18.05
CA PHE A 125 11.55 -13.24 17.38
C PHE A 125 12.41 -14.36 17.97
N THR A 126 13.66 -14.06 18.35
CA THR A 126 14.56 -15.03 19.03
C THR A 126 14.02 -15.45 20.39
N LYS A 127 13.44 -14.53 21.18
CA LYS A 127 12.81 -14.82 22.47
C LYS A 127 11.47 -15.58 22.33
N GLY A 128 10.86 -15.50 21.15
CA GLY A 128 9.67 -16.26 20.80
C GLY A 128 8.35 -15.56 21.10
N ILE A 129 7.28 -16.18 20.64
CA ILE A 129 5.92 -15.59 20.63
C ILE A 129 5.40 -15.19 22.02
N LYS A 130 5.83 -15.89 23.08
CA LYS A 130 5.41 -15.56 24.45
C LYS A 130 5.91 -14.19 24.89
N GLU A 131 7.15 -13.85 24.56
CA GLU A 131 7.72 -12.54 24.87
C GLU A 131 7.08 -11.43 24.03
N ILE A 132 6.81 -11.72 22.74
CA ILE A 132 6.08 -10.79 21.87
C ILE A 132 4.67 -10.50 22.43
N ALA A 133 3.93 -11.55 22.83
CA ALA A 133 2.60 -11.40 23.42
C ALA A 133 2.62 -10.60 24.74
N LYS A 134 3.66 -10.81 25.57
CA LYS A 134 3.86 -10.03 26.80
C LYS A 134 4.03 -8.54 26.48
N LYS A 135 4.82 -8.19 25.45
CA LYS A 135 4.99 -6.79 25.03
C LYS A 135 3.68 -6.16 24.59
N VAL A 136 2.84 -6.84 23.82
CA VAL A 136 1.51 -6.34 23.46
C VAL A 136 0.67 -6.02 24.71
N THR A 137 0.70 -6.87 25.74
CA THR A 137 -0.03 -6.65 26.98
C THR A 137 0.53 -5.45 27.77
N GLU A 138 1.85 -5.30 27.81
CA GLU A 138 2.56 -4.19 28.46
C GLU A 138 2.15 -2.85 27.81
N GLU A 139 2.27 -2.71 26.48
CA GLU A 139 1.93 -1.50 25.76
C GLU A 139 0.41 -1.16 25.82
N ALA A 140 -0.45 -2.18 25.87
CA ALA A 140 -1.88 -1.97 26.08
C ALA A 140 -2.17 -1.39 27.48
N GLY A 141 -1.43 -1.85 28.50
CA GLY A 141 -1.49 -1.30 29.84
C GLY A 141 -0.99 0.14 29.90
N GLU A 142 0.15 0.43 29.31
CA GLU A 142 0.74 1.79 29.25
C GLU A 142 -0.17 2.76 28.51
N THR A 143 -0.74 2.36 27.36
CA THR A 143 -1.76 3.14 26.62
C THR A 143 -2.94 3.50 27.54
N SER A 144 -3.47 2.51 28.28
CA SER A 144 -4.62 2.70 29.17
C SER A 144 -4.30 3.63 30.33
N ILE A 145 -3.12 3.47 30.94
CA ILE A 145 -2.64 4.30 32.06
C ILE A 145 -2.46 5.74 31.57
N SER A 146 -1.79 5.95 30.45
CA SER A 146 -1.56 7.26 29.86
C SER A 146 -2.87 8.00 29.57
N ALA A 147 -3.87 7.29 29.03
CA ALA A 147 -5.19 7.86 28.78
C ALA A 147 -5.91 8.32 30.07
N VAL A 148 -5.78 7.58 31.17
CA VAL A 148 -6.42 7.91 32.46
C VAL A 148 -5.63 9.00 33.19
N SER A 149 -4.30 8.96 33.15
CA SER A 149 -3.44 9.94 33.83
C SER A 149 -3.35 11.29 33.11
N ASN A 150 -3.78 11.33 31.86
CA ASN A 150 -3.72 12.51 30.99
C ASN A 150 -2.31 13.12 30.88
N ASP A 151 -1.30 12.24 30.80
CA ASP A 151 0.12 12.62 30.75
C ASP A 151 0.61 13.07 29.36
N GLY A 152 -0.29 13.07 28.36
CA GLY A 152 -0.02 13.48 26.97
C GLY A 152 0.64 12.42 26.10
N ARG A 153 0.92 11.19 26.63
CA ARG A 153 1.65 10.13 25.92
C ARG A 153 0.76 9.10 25.23
N VAL A 154 -0.56 9.23 25.30
CA VAL A 154 -1.51 8.22 24.78
C VAL A 154 -1.26 7.86 23.31
N ILE A 155 -0.81 8.80 22.48
CA ILE A 155 -0.52 8.53 21.05
C ILE A 155 0.79 7.73 20.91
N ASP A 156 1.81 8.06 21.71
CA ASP A 156 3.10 7.34 21.67
C ASP A 156 2.90 5.89 22.12
N GLU A 157 2.23 5.67 23.24
CA GLU A 157 1.93 4.32 23.75
C GLU A 157 1.00 3.54 22.80
N SER A 158 0.04 4.21 22.16
CA SER A 158 -0.81 3.57 21.16
C SER A 158 -0.01 3.15 19.91
N ALA A 159 0.99 3.94 19.50
CA ALA A 159 1.86 3.59 18.39
C ALA A 159 2.73 2.35 18.73
N ASP A 160 3.26 2.27 19.96
CA ASP A 160 4.03 1.13 20.43
C ASP A 160 3.15 -0.13 20.53
N LEU A 161 1.91 0.01 21.02
CA LEU A 161 0.94 -1.08 21.02
C LEU A 161 0.67 -1.61 19.60
N VAL A 162 0.40 -0.73 18.66
CA VAL A 162 0.13 -1.10 17.26
C VAL A 162 1.36 -1.77 16.65
N PHE A 163 2.56 -1.25 16.91
CA PHE A 163 3.81 -1.84 16.42
C PHE A 163 4.00 -3.28 16.94
N HIS A 164 3.87 -3.50 18.26
CA HIS A 164 4.00 -4.83 18.87
C HIS A 164 2.89 -5.79 18.42
N LEU A 165 1.67 -5.26 18.14
CA LEU A 165 0.60 -6.06 17.55
C LEU A 165 0.98 -6.54 16.14
N LEU A 166 1.59 -5.69 15.30
CA LEU A 166 2.09 -6.11 13.97
C LEU A 166 3.16 -7.21 14.08
N VAL A 167 4.08 -7.10 15.06
CA VAL A 167 5.10 -8.14 15.32
C VAL A 167 4.43 -9.45 15.74
N LEU A 168 3.42 -9.40 16.62
CA LEU A 168 2.67 -10.57 17.07
C LEU A 168 1.90 -11.23 15.92
N LEU A 169 1.22 -10.44 15.08
CA LEU A 169 0.51 -10.93 13.89
C LEU A 169 1.48 -11.64 12.94
N ASN A 170 2.63 -11.03 12.65
CA ASN A 170 3.67 -11.64 11.81
C ASN A 170 4.18 -12.96 12.42
N ALA A 171 4.45 -13.00 13.72
CA ALA A 171 4.87 -14.22 14.41
C ALA A 171 3.82 -15.33 14.38
N SER A 172 2.54 -14.96 14.23
CA SER A 172 1.39 -15.88 14.16
C SER A 172 0.98 -16.22 12.71
N GLY A 173 1.68 -15.69 11.70
CA GLY A 173 1.38 -15.93 10.28
C GLY A 173 0.24 -15.09 9.71
N PHE A 174 -0.17 -14.02 10.39
CA PHE A 174 -1.21 -13.09 9.98
C PHE A 174 -0.66 -11.71 9.65
N LYS A 175 -1.51 -10.87 9.05
CA LYS A 175 -1.22 -9.47 8.70
C LYS A 175 -2.31 -8.54 9.24
N MET A 176 -2.01 -7.25 9.34
CA MET A 176 -3.02 -6.25 9.71
C MET A 176 -4.24 -6.27 8.78
N ARG A 177 -4.06 -6.59 7.51
CA ARG A 177 -5.16 -6.76 6.57
C ARG A 177 -6.20 -7.80 7.03
N ASP A 178 -5.77 -8.87 7.68
CA ASP A 178 -6.68 -9.92 8.17
C ASP A 178 -7.55 -9.37 9.31
N VAL A 179 -6.95 -8.56 10.18
CA VAL A 179 -7.68 -7.83 11.25
C VAL A 179 -8.67 -6.83 10.65
N MET A 180 -8.24 -6.05 9.65
CA MET A 180 -9.11 -5.07 8.98
C MET A 180 -10.30 -5.76 8.29
N ASN A 181 -10.09 -6.89 7.62
CA ASN A 181 -11.15 -7.67 7.00
C ASN A 181 -12.18 -8.15 8.04
N GLU A 182 -11.74 -8.61 9.20
CA GLU A 182 -12.63 -9.02 10.29
C GLU A 182 -13.42 -7.82 10.86
N LEU A 183 -12.79 -6.66 11.00
CA LEU A 183 -13.48 -5.43 11.43
C LEU A 183 -14.54 -4.99 10.42
N ILE A 184 -14.23 -5.04 9.11
CA ILE A 184 -15.19 -4.73 8.03
C ILE A 184 -16.38 -5.69 8.13
N LYS A 185 -16.13 -6.98 8.26
CA LYS A 185 -17.19 -7.98 8.41
C LYS A 185 -18.11 -7.69 9.61
N ARG A 186 -17.54 -7.28 10.75
CA ARG A 186 -18.32 -6.94 11.97
C ARG A 186 -19.09 -5.64 11.82
N SER A 187 -18.58 -4.68 11.06
CA SER A 187 -19.26 -3.38 10.84
C SER A 187 -20.44 -3.47 9.87
N SER A 188 -20.55 -4.58 9.12
CA SER A 188 -21.62 -4.82 8.14
C SER A 188 -22.82 -5.59 8.74
N ASN A 189 -22.76 -5.95 10.02
CA ASN A 189 -23.83 -6.56 10.80
C ASN A 189 -24.45 -5.52 11.73
#